data_904c83619a912e9d22d772c764389bcf
#
_entry.id   904c83619a912e9d22d772c764389bcf
#
_cell.length_a   1.000
_cell.length_b   1.000
_cell.length_c   1.000
_cell.angle_alpha   90.00
_cell.angle_beta   90.00
_cell.angle_gamma   90.00
#
_symmetry.space_group_name_H-M   'P 1'
#
loop_
_entity.id
_entity.type
_entity.pdbx_description
1 polymer ?
#
loop_
_entity_poly.entity_id
_entity_poly.type
_entity_poly.pdbx_seq_one_letter_code
_entity_poly.pdbx_strand_id
1 'polypeptide(L)'
;NNFQPRFGFNWNPRTQADGIWGAITGGDKLVVRGGYARTFDASFLNIALNVGTASPFAATVNLPSSGAFAALRAVQPFSGNPRLLAATIVAPDFRSPFSEQFSLEVQRELTRDVVMRVGYVGTKGTALFQTIDGNPNRPRTTPPTPTDPNVRLDPTRGPVRLRANAASSIYHSLQISVDKRLSRDFSAGVHYTWSKFIDEASEIFNPSTGEIALPQDSFNRRADRAVSSYDRTHRLTGNFVYEFPFFKTQQGVVGRLLGGWQTSGFVTFQSGAPFTVLNGSDPLQSLAGINALVGDPIRPNLNTTRNLSRMTVAEILRAGGASLFAPLRPGQRVGDAGRNILRADGIGNVDLSIAKNTRIVEGHNIQLRVDFFNMTNTRNFGIPNAIRTSAAFLNQWGTDGGNRRIVFALRYSF
;
A
#
# COMPACT_ATOMS: atom_id res chain seq x y z
N ASN A 1 5.35 1.05 30.67
CA ASN A 1 5.20 -0.40 30.43
C ASN A 1 4.20 -0.62 29.29
N ASN A 2 4.65 -1.28 28.22
CA ASN A 2 3.82 -1.60 27.05
C ASN A 2 3.20 -2.98 27.25
N PHE A 3 2.03 -3.04 27.89
CA PHE A 3 1.29 -4.29 28.09
C PHE A 3 0.67 -4.78 26.78
N GLN A 4 0.99 -6.01 26.37
CA GLN A 4 0.59 -6.62 25.11
C GLN A 4 -0.29 -7.86 25.32
N PRO A 5 -1.57 -7.69 25.68
CA PRO A 5 -2.49 -8.80 25.87
C PRO A 5 -2.74 -9.53 24.55
N ARG A 6 -2.81 -10.86 24.64
CA ARG A 6 -3.18 -11.74 23.51
C ARG A 6 -4.16 -12.79 24.02
N PHE A 7 -5.27 -12.90 23.32
CA PHE A 7 -6.30 -13.88 23.59
C PHE A 7 -6.66 -14.61 22.31
N GLY A 8 -6.93 -15.90 22.41
CA GLY A 8 -7.35 -16.68 21.27
C GLY A 8 -8.18 -17.87 21.73
N PHE A 9 -9.08 -18.28 20.87
CA PHE A 9 -9.85 -19.49 21.06
C PHE A 9 -9.91 -20.28 19.75
N ASN A 10 -10.09 -21.60 19.90
CA ASN A 10 -10.35 -22.53 18.82
C ASN A 10 -11.43 -23.50 19.30
N TRP A 11 -12.57 -23.47 18.63
CA TRP A 11 -13.72 -24.28 18.97
C TRP A 11 -14.11 -25.18 17.80
N ASN A 12 -14.13 -26.48 18.06
CA ASN A 12 -14.62 -27.49 17.14
C ASN A 12 -15.86 -28.14 17.74
N PRO A 13 -17.08 -27.72 17.33
CA PRO A 13 -18.32 -28.34 17.80
C PRO A 13 -18.43 -29.74 17.21
N ARG A 14 -18.27 -30.76 18.06
CA ARG A 14 -18.50 -32.16 17.70
C ARG A 14 -19.96 -32.49 18.05
N THR A 15 -20.83 -32.40 17.07
CA THR A 15 -22.25 -32.69 17.29
C THR A 15 -22.71 -33.80 16.36
N GLN A 16 -23.43 -34.75 16.90
CA GLN A 16 -24.18 -35.76 16.10
C GLN A 16 -25.65 -35.30 15.89
N ALA A 17 -25.89 -33.98 15.98
CA ALA A 17 -27.23 -33.43 15.87
C ALA A 17 -27.79 -33.60 14.47
N ASP A 18 -29.03 -33.97 14.36
CA ASP A 18 -29.81 -33.95 13.13
C ASP A 18 -30.32 -32.54 12.80
N GLY A 19 -30.79 -32.33 11.59
CA GLY A 19 -31.33 -31.05 11.13
C GLY A 19 -30.29 -29.99 10.78
N ILE A 20 -30.65 -28.72 10.95
CA ILE A 20 -29.82 -27.58 10.50
C ILE A 20 -28.46 -27.56 11.20
N TRP A 21 -28.39 -27.85 12.49
CA TRP A 21 -27.11 -27.86 13.23
C TRP A 21 -26.18 -28.98 12.76
N GLY A 22 -26.69 -30.17 12.50
CA GLY A 22 -25.90 -31.24 11.91
C GLY A 22 -25.42 -30.90 10.49
N ALA A 23 -26.27 -30.25 9.72
CA ALA A 23 -25.88 -29.76 8.39
C ALA A 23 -24.79 -28.68 8.47
N ILE A 24 -24.86 -27.76 9.46
CA ILE A 24 -23.84 -26.71 9.65
C ILE A 24 -22.52 -27.29 10.18
N THR A 25 -22.54 -28.10 11.20
CA THR A 25 -21.33 -28.63 11.85
C THR A 25 -20.71 -29.78 11.06
N GLY A 26 -21.53 -30.58 10.36
CA GLY A 26 -21.11 -31.77 9.61
C GLY A 26 -20.43 -32.82 10.49
N GLY A 27 -20.83 -32.88 11.76
CA GLY A 27 -20.21 -33.70 12.80
C GLY A 27 -19.01 -33.00 13.44
N ASP A 28 -17.82 -33.19 12.88
CA ASP A 28 -16.55 -32.63 13.35
C ASP A 28 -15.88 -31.70 12.33
N LYS A 29 -16.59 -31.35 11.24
CA LYS A 29 -16.05 -30.65 10.08
C LYS A 29 -16.00 -29.14 10.19
N LEU A 30 -16.60 -28.56 11.25
CA LEU A 30 -16.62 -27.13 11.50
C LEU A 30 -15.58 -26.77 12.55
N VAL A 31 -14.81 -25.73 12.28
CA VAL A 31 -13.90 -25.10 13.24
C VAL A 31 -14.17 -23.61 13.27
N VAL A 32 -14.37 -23.05 14.45
CA VAL A 32 -14.45 -21.61 14.67
C VAL A 32 -13.27 -21.19 15.51
N ARG A 33 -12.54 -20.20 15.02
CA ARG A 33 -11.39 -19.64 15.73
C ARG A 33 -11.43 -18.13 15.73
N GLY A 34 -10.92 -17.54 16.79
CA GLY A 34 -10.85 -16.10 16.89
C GLY A 34 -9.74 -15.67 17.81
N GLY A 35 -9.38 -14.41 17.71
CA GLY A 35 -8.33 -13.87 18.55
C GLY A 35 -8.31 -12.36 18.59
N TYR A 36 -7.68 -11.86 19.64
CA TYR A 36 -7.33 -10.47 19.84
C TYR A 36 -5.88 -10.36 20.26
N ALA A 37 -5.17 -9.39 19.73
CA ALA A 37 -3.81 -9.08 20.14
C ALA A 37 -3.59 -7.56 20.12
N ARG A 38 -2.88 -7.04 21.12
CA ARG A 38 -2.27 -5.71 21.07
C ARG A 38 -0.77 -5.87 20.95
N THR A 39 -0.18 -5.15 20.02
CA THR A 39 1.27 -5.13 19.78
C THR A 39 1.75 -3.70 19.73
N PHE A 40 2.87 -3.41 20.38
CA PHE A 40 3.53 -2.12 20.30
C PHE A 40 4.67 -2.20 19.29
N ASP A 41 4.86 -1.11 18.56
CA ASP A 41 5.97 -0.97 17.65
C ASP A 41 7.20 -0.44 18.40
N ALA A 42 8.38 -0.85 17.95
CA ALA A 42 9.63 -0.28 18.43
C ALA A 42 9.82 1.13 17.83
N SER A 43 10.44 2.01 18.59
CA SER A 43 10.82 3.33 18.09
C SER A 43 11.77 3.18 16.90
N PHE A 44 11.45 3.84 15.79
CA PHE A 44 12.31 3.82 14.61
C PHE A 44 13.67 4.47 14.90
N LEU A 45 14.74 3.75 14.71
CA LEU A 45 16.12 4.30 14.80
C LEU A 45 16.29 5.54 13.90
N ASN A 46 15.60 5.56 12.75
CA ASN A 46 15.61 6.69 11.83
C ASN A 46 15.09 8.01 12.46
N ILE A 47 14.23 7.95 13.47
CA ILE A 47 13.80 9.15 14.21
C ILE A 47 15.03 9.77 14.92
N ALA A 48 15.80 8.96 15.63
CA ALA A 48 17.00 9.40 16.33
C ALA A 48 18.05 9.98 15.36
N LEU A 49 18.28 9.30 14.22
CA LEU A 49 19.18 9.78 13.17
C LEU A 49 18.72 11.11 12.58
N ASN A 50 17.43 11.27 12.29
CA ASN A 50 16.89 12.53 11.76
C ASN A 50 16.99 13.69 12.76
N VAL A 51 16.86 13.45 14.05
CA VAL A 51 17.05 14.45 15.09
C VAL A 51 18.54 14.81 15.20
N GLY A 52 19.42 13.81 15.25
CA GLY A 52 20.88 14.01 15.39
C GLY A 52 21.52 14.74 14.20
N THR A 53 20.91 14.66 13.01
CA THR A 53 21.39 15.34 11.78
C THR A 53 20.69 16.68 11.48
N ALA A 54 19.87 17.18 12.41
CA ALA A 54 19.16 18.44 12.28
C ALA A 54 19.65 19.47 13.31
N SER A 55 19.31 20.75 13.07
CA SER A 55 19.59 21.82 14.05
C SER A 55 18.90 21.51 15.41
N PRO A 56 19.56 21.76 16.55
CA PRO A 56 20.84 22.47 16.70
C PRO A 56 22.09 21.59 16.61
N PHE A 57 21.96 20.27 16.40
CA PHE A 57 23.10 19.33 16.43
C PHE A 57 23.93 19.37 15.14
N ALA A 58 23.29 19.63 14.00
CA ALA A 58 23.94 19.74 12.71
C ALA A 58 23.31 20.84 11.87
N ALA A 59 24.12 21.50 11.03
CA ALA A 59 23.66 22.43 10.00
C ALA A 59 24.00 21.88 8.63
N THR A 60 23.02 21.82 7.72
CA THR A 60 23.23 21.38 6.34
C THR A 60 23.56 22.59 5.49
N VAL A 61 24.70 22.54 4.79
CA VAL A 61 25.11 23.54 3.80
C VAL A 61 24.98 22.90 2.43
N ASN A 62 24.17 23.48 1.55
CA ASN A 62 24.06 23.06 0.17
C ASN A 62 25.13 23.75 -0.65
N LEU A 63 26.05 22.98 -1.21
CA LEU A 63 27.10 23.47 -2.10
C LEU A 63 26.65 23.32 -3.55
N PRO A 64 26.92 24.32 -4.43
CA PRO A 64 26.66 24.17 -5.86
C PRO A 64 27.50 23.03 -6.43
N SER A 65 26.94 22.25 -7.34
CA SER A 65 27.59 21.06 -7.94
C SER A 65 28.85 21.42 -8.76
N SER A 66 28.90 22.61 -9.34
CA SER A 66 30.06 23.12 -10.01
C SER A 66 31.00 23.80 -9.02
N GLY A 67 32.25 23.35 -8.93
CA GLY A 67 33.25 23.92 -8.03
C GLY A 67 33.14 23.45 -6.57
N ALA A 68 32.54 22.29 -6.32
CA ALA A 68 32.30 21.78 -4.97
C ALA A 68 33.53 21.77 -4.06
N PHE A 69 34.72 21.45 -4.58
CA PHE A 69 35.95 21.46 -3.77
C PHE A 69 36.41 22.87 -3.43
N ALA A 70 36.23 23.85 -4.34
CA ALA A 70 36.52 25.26 -4.05
C ALA A 70 35.52 25.84 -3.06
N ALA A 71 34.24 25.48 -3.22
CA ALA A 71 33.19 25.86 -2.31
C ALA A 71 33.36 25.28 -0.90
N LEU A 72 33.85 24.03 -0.76
CA LEU A 72 34.17 23.42 0.56
C LEU A 72 35.23 24.22 1.34
N ARG A 73 36.25 24.79 0.62
CA ARG A 73 37.25 25.64 1.26
C ARG A 73 36.71 27.01 1.69
N ALA A 74 35.62 27.45 1.09
CA ALA A 74 34.95 28.72 1.39
C ALA A 74 33.81 28.60 2.41
N VAL A 75 33.50 27.40 2.89
CA VAL A 75 32.46 27.20 3.90
C VAL A 75 32.88 27.92 5.19
N GLN A 76 32.18 28.99 5.51
CA GLN A 76 32.36 29.68 6.77
C GLN A 76 31.50 28.98 7.84
N PRO A 77 31.94 28.98 9.12
CA PRO A 77 31.10 28.56 10.22
C PRO A 77 29.75 29.31 10.19
N PHE A 78 28.66 28.61 10.47
CA PHE A 78 27.35 29.24 10.53
C PHE A 78 27.35 30.33 11.60
N SER A 79 27.21 31.59 11.18
CA SER A 79 27.21 32.77 12.06
C SER A 79 25.82 33.26 12.46
N GLY A 80 24.76 32.65 11.92
CA GLY A 80 23.38 32.99 12.19
C GLY A 80 22.84 32.38 13.50
N ASN A 81 21.60 32.73 13.84
CA ASN A 81 20.91 32.12 14.98
C ASN A 81 20.49 30.66 14.61
N PRO A 82 21.06 29.64 15.26
CA PRO A 82 20.77 28.25 14.93
C PRO A 82 19.31 27.85 15.20
N ARG A 83 18.59 28.59 16.02
CA ARG A 83 17.16 28.39 16.28
C ARG A 83 16.28 28.71 15.07
N LEU A 84 16.76 29.52 14.13
CA LEU A 84 16.04 29.87 12.91
C LEU A 84 16.27 28.84 11.77
N LEU A 85 17.17 27.89 11.96
CA LEU A 85 17.34 26.78 11.03
C LEU A 85 16.19 25.77 11.15
N ALA A 86 15.96 25.02 10.07
CA ALA A 86 15.00 23.93 10.09
C ALA A 86 15.43 22.85 11.09
N ALA A 87 14.58 22.59 12.08
CA ALA A 87 14.82 21.59 13.11
C ALA A 87 13.92 20.36 12.90
N THR A 88 14.41 19.21 13.35
CA THR A 88 13.60 18.00 13.52
C THR A 88 13.60 17.62 14.99
N ILE A 89 12.43 17.60 15.61
CA ILE A 89 12.28 17.29 17.02
C ILE A 89 11.21 16.22 17.23
N VAL A 90 11.32 15.48 18.32
CA VAL A 90 10.29 14.53 18.77
C VAL A 90 9.36 15.23 19.73
N ALA A 91 8.07 14.97 19.62
CA ALA A 91 7.07 15.51 20.54
C ALA A 91 7.38 15.06 21.98
N PRO A 92 7.26 15.94 22.99
CA PRO A 92 7.58 15.61 24.37
C PRO A 92 6.73 14.46 24.94
N ASP A 93 5.51 14.28 24.43
CA ASP A 93 4.55 13.23 24.79
C ASP A 93 4.61 12.02 23.85
N PHE A 94 5.69 11.89 23.06
CA PHE A 94 5.86 10.78 22.14
C PHE A 94 5.90 9.45 22.88
N ARG A 95 5.08 8.51 22.41
CA ARG A 95 4.96 7.16 22.95
C ARG A 95 5.04 6.11 21.85
N SER A 96 5.32 4.87 22.23
CA SER A 96 5.31 3.75 21.27
C SER A 96 3.93 3.62 20.63
N PRO A 97 3.83 3.66 19.30
CA PRO A 97 2.59 3.35 18.60
C PRO A 97 2.18 1.91 18.86
N PHE A 98 0.89 1.63 18.75
CA PHE A 98 0.40 0.27 18.93
C PHE A 98 -0.69 -0.08 17.93
N SER A 99 -0.82 -1.38 17.69
CA SER A 99 -1.83 -1.98 16.85
C SER A 99 -2.67 -2.96 17.66
N GLU A 100 -3.97 -2.89 17.51
CA GLU A 100 -4.95 -3.86 17.99
C GLU A 100 -5.45 -4.67 16.81
N GLN A 101 -5.28 -5.99 16.91
CA GLN A 101 -5.69 -6.93 15.87
C GLN A 101 -6.79 -7.83 16.43
N PHE A 102 -7.83 -8.07 15.64
CA PHE A 102 -8.92 -8.94 16.01
C PHE A 102 -9.39 -9.74 14.80
N SER A 103 -9.69 -11.00 15.02
CA SER A 103 -10.09 -11.91 13.96
C SER A 103 -11.14 -12.90 14.45
N LEU A 104 -12.00 -13.29 13.51
CA LEU A 104 -12.93 -14.38 13.66
C LEU A 104 -12.99 -15.15 12.35
N GLU A 105 -12.72 -16.44 12.38
CA GLU A 105 -12.73 -17.31 11.21
C GLU A 105 -13.60 -18.53 11.45
N VAL A 106 -14.41 -18.86 10.47
CA VAL A 106 -15.16 -20.11 10.38
C VAL A 106 -14.58 -20.94 9.24
N GLN A 107 -14.07 -22.10 9.58
CA GLN A 107 -13.55 -23.09 8.63
C GLN A 107 -14.48 -24.26 8.56
N ARG A 108 -14.80 -24.72 7.35
CA ARG A 108 -15.61 -25.91 7.13
C ARG A 108 -15.02 -26.81 6.07
N GLU A 109 -14.93 -28.10 6.37
CA GLU A 109 -14.70 -29.13 5.38
C GLU A 109 -16.01 -29.40 4.61
N LEU A 110 -16.04 -29.05 3.34
CA LEU A 110 -17.19 -29.29 2.46
C LEU A 110 -17.21 -30.72 1.94
N THR A 111 -16.05 -31.21 1.53
CA THR A 111 -15.80 -32.61 1.17
C THR A 111 -14.45 -33.02 1.75
N ARG A 112 -14.07 -34.30 1.66
CA ARG A 112 -12.80 -34.83 2.19
C ARG A 112 -11.56 -34.09 1.66
N ASP A 113 -11.68 -33.44 0.51
CA ASP A 113 -10.59 -32.76 -0.19
C ASP A 113 -10.84 -31.26 -0.42
N VAL A 114 -11.98 -30.74 0.00
CA VAL A 114 -12.34 -29.31 -0.16
C VAL A 114 -12.65 -28.68 1.20
N VAL A 115 -11.93 -27.60 1.51
CA VAL A 115 -12.12 -26.80 2.72
C VAL A 115 -12.47 -25.37 2.31
N MET A 116 -13.50 -24.82 2.93
CA MET A 116 -13.89 -23.41 2.85
C MET A 116 -13.58 -22.70 4.15
N ARG A 117 -13.05 -21.48 4.07
CA ARG A 117 -12.86 -20.57 5.20
C ARG A 117 -13.53 -19.24 4.90
N VAL A 118 -14.21 -18.71 5.89
CA VAL A 118 -14.77 -17.36 5.87
C VAL A 118 -14.30 -16.68 7.14
N GLY A 119 -13.56 -15.60 6.97
CA GLY A 119 -12.94 -14.90 8.09
C GLY A 119 -13.14 -13.39 8.03
N TYR A 120 -13.28 -12.80 9.20
CA TYR A 120 -13.19 -11.37 9.39
C TYR A 120 -11.87 -11.04 10.08
N VAL A 121 -11.17 -10.05 9.56
CA VAL A 121 -9.93 -9.51 10.16
C VAL A 121 -10.05 -8.00 10.27
N GLY A 122 -9.77 -7.49 11.46
CA GLY A 122 -9.70 -6.07 11.71
C GLY A 122 -8.38 -5.69 12.38
N THR A 123 -7.89 -4.50 12.05
CA THR A 123 -6.68 -3.93 12.65
C THR A 123 -6.89 -2.45 12.90
N LYS A 124 -6.61 -1.98 14.13
CA LYS A 124 -6.67 -0.57 14.50
C LYS A 124 -5.29 -0.12 14.95
N GLY A 125 -4.70 0.81 14.21
CA GLY A 125 -3.48 1.51 14.60
C GLY A 125 -3.81 2.73 15.43
N THR A 126 -3.14 2.91 16.55
CA THR A 126 -3.36 4.03 17.47
C THR A 126 -2.02 4.68 17.82
N ALA A 127 -2.04 6.00 17.96
CA ALA A 127 -0.85 6.81 18.25
C ALA A 127 0.25 6.57 17.20
N LEU A 128 -0.15 6.41 15.93
CA LEU A 128 0.79 6.16 14.85
C LEU A 128 1.67 7.39 14.62
N PHE A 129 2.90 7.12 14.25
CA PHE A 129 3.88 8.15 13.94
C PHE A 129 3.48 8.94 12.69
N GLN A 130 3.61 10.27 12.78
CA GLN A 130 3.47 11.18 11.65
C GLN A 130 4.39 12.38 11.85
N THR A 131 4.90 12.93 10.76
CA THR A 131 5.56 14.25 10.76
C THR A 131 4.52 15.32 10.56
N ILE A 132 4.55 16.36 11.38
CA ILE A 132 3.70 17.56 11.25
C ILE A 132 4.56 18.81 11.32
N ASP A 133 4.04 19.95 10.84
CA ASP A 133 4.68 21.25 11.10
C ASP A 133 4.45 21.67 12.55
N GLY A 134 5.50 21.63 13.35
CA GLY A 134 5.47 22.01 14.76
C GLY A 134 5.59 23.50 15.00
N ASN A 135 5.88 24.29 13.96
CA ASN A 135 5.91 25.75 14.01
C ASN A 135 5.37 26.31 12.69
N PRO A 136 4.07 26.13 12.40
CA PRO A 136 3.49 26.53 11.13
C PRO A 136 3.49 28.05 10.94
N ASN A 137 3.48 28.46 9.68
CA ASN A 137 3.28 29.87 9.34
C ASN A 137 1.89 30.31 9.80
N ARG A 138 1.80 31.55 10.30
CA ARG A 138 0.53 32.19 10.65
C ARG A 138 -0.38 32.22 9.41
N PRO A 139 -1.67 31.92 9.56
CA PRO A 139 -2.61 32.03 8.45
C PRO A 139 -2.60 33.44 7.86
N ARG A 140 -2.57 33.51 6.53
CA ARG A 140 -2.62 34.77 5.78
C ARG A 140 -3.49 34.60 4.53
N THR A 141 -3.92 35.68 3.94
CA THR A 141 -4.79 35.72 2.75
C THR A 141 -4.09 36.29 1.52
N THR A 142 -2.87 36.81 1.67
CA THR A 142 -2.06 37.33 0.57
C THR A 142 -0.78 36.54 0.44
N PRO A 143 -0.26 36.32 -0.78
CA PRO A 143 1.07 35.71 -0.96
C PRO A 143 2.16 36.50 -0.23
N PRO A 144 3.21 35.82 0.28
CA PRO A 144 4.32 36.50 0.91
C PRO A 144 5.12 37.28 -0.13
N THR A 145 5.68 38.43 0.32
CA THR A 145 6.59 39.27 -0.46
C THR A 145 7.87 39.52 0.34
N PRO A 146 8.93 40.04 -0.27
CA PRO A 146 10.16 40.39 0.45
C PRO A 146 9.92 41.43 1.60
N THR A 147 8.92 42.29 1.44
CA THR A 147 8.55 43.32 2.43
C THR A 147 7.47 42.84 3.42
N ASP A 148 6.78 41.76 3.09
CA ASP A 148 5.76 41.11 3.95
C ASP A 148 5.96 39.59 3.90
N PRO A 149 7.03 39.06 4.52
CA PRO A 149 7.32 37.63 4.50
C PRO A 149 6.38 36.83 5.40
N ASN A 150 6.38 35.51 5.22
CA ASN A 150 5.68 34.64 6.17
C ASN A 150 6.29 34.74 7.55
N VAL A 151 5.41 34.80 8.56
CA VAL A 151 5.79 34.78 9.95
C VAL A 151 5.27 33.53 10.62
N ARG A 152 6.14 32.79 11.28
CA ARG A 152 5.77 31.58 12.02
C ARG A 152 5.04 31.90 13.31
N LEU A 153 4.33 30.93 13.88
CA LEU A 153 3.66 31.10 15.19
C LEU A 153 4.65 31.51 16.27
N ASP A 154 5.79 30.85 16.35
CA ASP A 154 6.93 31.26 17.14
C ASP A 154 8.01 31.85 16.21
N PRO A 155 8.13 33.18 16.13
CA PRO A 155 9.09 33.85 15.27
C PRO A 155 10.54 33.70 15.75
N THR A 156 10.77 33.22 16.97
CA THR A 156 12.12 32.94 17.49
C THR A 156 12.70 31.61 17.01
N ARG A 157 11.90 30.81 16.29
CA ARG A 157 12.26 29.51 15.74
C ARG A 157 12.00 29.43 14.25
N GLY A 158 12.82 28.66 13.57
CA GLY A 158 12.62 28.28 12.16
C GLY A 158 11.55 27.20 11.97
N PRO A 159 11.54 26.56 10.78
CA PRO A 159 10.68 25.42 10.50
C PRO A 159 10.95 24.27 11.46
N VAL A 160 9.89 23.61 11.95
CA VAL A 160 10.01 22.48 12.88
C VAL A 160 9.29 21.27 12.31
N ARG A 161 10.03 20.24 11.90
CA ARG A 161 9.48 18.92 11.62
C ARG A 161 9.25 18.18 12.93
N LEU A 162 8.03 18.27 13.43
CA LEU A 162 7.66 17.60 14.69
C LEU A 162 7.28 16.15 14.43
N ARG A 163 8.04 15.24 15.03
CA ARG A 163 7.78 13.80 15.02
C ARG A 163 6.81 13.46 16.15
N ALA A 164 5.58 13.17 15.84
CA ALA A 164 4.50 13.03 16.83
C ALA A 164 3.65 11.78 16.60
N ASN A 165 2.94 11.34 17.63
CA ASN A 165 1.89 10.33 17.54
C ASN A 165 0.58 10.95 17.02
N ALA A 166 0.60 11.42 15.79
CA ALA A 166 -0.42 12.31 15.25
C ALA A 166 -1.42 11.61 14.31
N ALA A 167 -1.24 10.31 14.04
CA ALA A 167 -2.07 9.55 13.11
C ALA A 167 -2.73 8.34 13.76
N SER A 168 -3.77 7.86 13.12
CA SER A 168 -4.48 6.62 13.40
C SER A 168 -4.83 5.90 12.11
N SER A 169 -5.11 4.60 12.20
CA SER A 169 -5.58 3.81 11.08
C SER A 169 -6.61 2.77 11.51
N ILE A 170 -7.44 2.35 10.57
CA ILE A 170 -8.37 1.25 10.77
C ILE A 170 -8.55 0.45 9.48
N TYR A 171 -8.39 -0.87 9.60
CA TYR A 171 -8.57 -1.83 8.54
C TYR A 171 -9.65 -2.83 8.93
N HIS A 172 -10.52 -3.15 7.98
CA HIS A 172 -11.50 -4.21 8.09
C HIS A 172 -11.51 -5.03 6.82
N SER A 173 -11.59 -6.35 6.93
CA SER A 173 -11.72 -7.24 5.79
C SER A 173 -12.60 -8.44 6.06
N LEU A 174 -13.35 -8.85 5.03
CA LEU A 174 -13.93 -10.17 4.86
C LEU A 174 -13.02 -10.97 3.94
N GLN A 175 -12.61 -12.14 4.39
CA GLN A 175 -11.74 -13.05 3.63
C GLN A 175 -12.47 -14.36 3.41
N ILE A 176 -12.54 -14.80 2.15
CA ILE A 176 -13.16 -16.07 1.77
C ILE A 176 -12.12 -16.88 1.02
N SER A 177 -11.88 -18.10 1.43
CA SER A 177 -11.00 -19.02 0.71
C SER A 177 -11.66 -20.38 0.54
N VAL A 178 -11.42 -20.98 -0.62
CA VAL A 178 -11.78 -22.35 -0.94
C VAL A 178 -10.54 -23.04 -1.45
N ASP A 179 -10.10 -24.09 -0.74
CA ASP A 179 -8.92 -24.85 -1.06
C ASP A 179 -9.30 -26.30 -1.32
N LYS A 180 -8.96 -26.80 -2.50
CA LYS A 180 -9.06 -28.19 -2.88
C LYS A 180 -7.67 -28.84 -2.86
N ARG A 181 -7.48 -29.81 -1.99
CA ARG A 181 -6.25 -30.64 -1.96
C ARG A 181 -6.14 -31.47 -3.23
N LEU A 182 -4.92 -31.84 -3.57
CA LEU A 182 -4.68 -32.70 -4.72
C LEU A 182 -5.45 -34.02 -4.57
N SER A 183 -6.47 -34.18 -5.39
CA SER A 183 -7.21 -35.43 -5.54
C SER A 183 -7.69 -35.55 -6.98
N ARG A 184 -7.70 -36.77 -7.51
CA ARG A 184 -8.05 -37.02 -8.92
C ARG A 184 -7.30 -36.09 -9.87
N ASP A 185 -5.97 -35.95 -9.64
CA ASP A 185 -5.04 -35.17 -10.46
C ASP A 185 -5.26 -33.63 -10.48
N PHE A 186 -6.10 -33.11 -9.60
CA PHE A 186 -6.43 -31.69 -9.56
C PHE A 186 -6.36 -31.12 -8.15
N SER A 187 -5.62 -30.02 -8.01
CA SER A 187 -5.66 -29.15 -6.83
C SER A 187 -5.93 -27.70 -7.23
N ALA A 188 -6.62 -26.95 -6.40
CA ALA A 188 -6.91 -25.54 -6.65
C ALA A 188 -7.12 -24.79 -5.34
N GLY A 189 -6.77 -23.50 -5.34
CA GLY A 189 -7.10 -22.56 -4.29
C GLY A 189 -7.70 -21.28 -4.89
N VAL A 190 -8.74 -20.76 -4.27
CA VAL A 190 -9.34 -19.47 -4.63
C VAL A 190 -9.51 -18.66 -3.36
N HIS A 191 -8.95 -17.46 -3.34
CA HIS A 191 -8.95 -16.58 -2.18
C HIS A 191 -9.46 -15.20 -2.59
N TYR A 192 -10.48 -14.73 -1.89
CA TYR A 192 -11.07 -13.42 -2.11
C TYR A 192 -11.04 -12.61 -0.82
N THR A 193 -10.60 -11.36 -0.94
CA THR A 193 -10.63 -10.39 0.14
C THR A 193 -11.43 -9.17 -0.28
N TRP A 194 -12.40 -8.82 0.53
CA TRP A 194 -13.09 -7.54 0.46
C TRP A 194 -12.70 -6.73 1.68
N SER A 195 -12.10 -5.55 1.45
CA SER A 195 -11.53 -4.77 2.54
C SER A 195 -11.77 -3.27 2.42
N LYS A 196 -11.61 -2.59 3.55
CA LYS A 196 -11.57 -1.15 3.66
C LYS A 196 -10.46 -0.76 4.62
N PHE A 197 -9.55 0.06 4.13
CA PHE A 197 -8.47 0.63 4.92
C PHE A 197 -8.57 2.16 4.94
N ILE A 198 -8.63 2.75 6.13
CA ILE A 198 -8.70 4.20 6.34
C ILE A 198 -7.54 4.60 7.26
N ASP A 199 -6.86 5.67 6.93
CA ASP A 199 -5.79 6.25 7.73
C ASP A 199 -5.75 7.78 7.63
N GLU A 200 -4.83 8.41 8.36
CA GLU A 200 -4.54 9.84 8.32
C GLU A 200 -3.20 10.13 7.63
N ALA A 201 -2.33 9.11 7.53
CA ALA A 201 -1.10 9.13 6.76
C ALA A 201 -0.78 7.69 6.33
N SER A 202 -0.64 7.46 5.03
CA SER A 202 -0.28 6.13 4.51
C SER A 202 1.23 5.96 4.44
N GLU A 203 1.98 7.05 4.26
CA GLU A 203 3.43 7.07 4.16
C GLU A 203 4.01 8.15 5.08
N ILE A 204 5.20 7.94 5.62
CA ILE A 204 5.77 8.81 6.67
C ILE A 204 7.19 9.28 6.38
N PHE A 205 7.97 8.57 5.60
CA PHE A 205 9.37 8.90 5.30
C PHE A 205 9.70 8.97 3.82
N ASN A 206 9.11 8.09 3.04
CA ASN A 206 9.43 7.92 1.62
C ASN A 206 8.12 7.80 0.85
N PRO A 207 7.46 8.93 0.60
CA PRO A 207 6.16 8.93 -0.07
C PRO A 207 6.29 8.32 -1.46
N SER A 208 5.43 7.36 -1.75
CA SER A 208 5.25 6.82 -3.08
C SER A 208 4.54 7.84 -3.98
N THR A 209 4.52 7.59 -5.29
CA THR A 209 3.82 8.45 -6.23
C THR A 209 2.35 8.67 -5.79
N GLY A 210 1.95 9.92 -5.64
CA GLY A 210 0.60 10.32 -5.24
C GLY A 210 0.32 10.29 -3.73
N GLU A 211 1.32 10.03 -2.89
CA GLU A 211 1.20 10.11 -1.43
C GLU A 211 2.24 11.07 -0.87
N ILE A 212 1.87 11.83 0.16
CA ILE A 212 2.76 12.79 0.81
C ILE A 212 2.72 12.58 2.33
N ALA A 213 3.91 12.60 2.93
CA ALA A 213 4.12 12.28 4.33
C ALA A 213 3.63 13.37 5.31
N LEU A 214 3.31 14.56 4.82
CA LEU A 214 2.85 15.70 5.62
C LEU A 214 1.34 15.95 5.42
N PRO A 215 0.61 16.36 6.46
CA PRO A 215 -0.74 16.87 6.28
C PRO A 215 -0.69 18.20 5.50
N GLN A 216 -1.71 18.44 4.65
CA GLN A 216 -1.80 19.73 3.94
C GLN A 216 -2.03 20.89 4.92
N ASP A 217 -2.59 20.63 6.09
CA ASP A 217 -2.90 21.61 7.11
C ASP A 217 -2.61 21.08 8.52
N SER A 218 -1.53 21.57 9.13
CA SER A 218 -1.18 21.23 10.51
C SER A 218 -2.18 21.74 11.55
N PHE A 219 -3.04 22.71 11.20
CA PHE A 219 -4.13 23.19 12.07
C PHE A 219 -5.38 22.30 11.98
N ASN A 220 -5.57 21.56 10.88
CA ASN A 220 -6.71 20.68 10.68
C ASN A 220 -6.30 19.32 10.08
N ARG A 221 -5.60 18.51 10.84
CA ARG A 221 -5.12 17.20 10.40
C ARG A 221 -6.25 16.19 10.13
N ARG A 222 -7.42 16.39 10.77
CA ARG A 222 -8.59 15.51 10.54
C ARG A 222 -9.08 15.54 9.09
N ALA A 223 -8.81 16.63 8.36
CA ALA A 223 -9.12 16.73 6.94
C ALA A 223 -8.32 15.74 6.06
N ASP A 224 -7.27 15.13 6.59
CA ASP A 224 -6.46 14.13 5.89
C ASP A 224 -6.92 12.69 6.15
N ARG A 225 -7.93 12.48 7.03
CA ARG A 225 -8.51 11.16 7.24
C ARG A 225 -9.25 10.68 6.00
N ALA A 226 -8.75 9.67 5.35
CA ALA A 226 -9.28 9.16 4.09
C ALA A 226 -8.94 7.67 3.90
N VAL A 227 -9.36 7.12 2.76
CA VAL A 227 -8.94 5.80 2.32
C VAL A 227 -7.42 5.77 2.17
N SER A 228 -6.77 4.76 2.74
CA SER A 228 -5.31 4.58 2.67
C SER A 228 -4.86 4.36 1.23
N SER A 229 -3.66 4.81 0.86
CA SER A 229 -3.05 4.46 -0.43
C SER A 229 -2.76 2.96 -0.56
N TYR A 230 -2.72 2.23 0.56
CA TYR A 230 -2.60 0.77 0.62
C TYR A 230 -3.93 0.02 0.51
N ASP A 231 -5.08 0.73 0.45
CA ASP A 231 -6.38 0.08 0.30
C ASP A 231 -6.49 -0.64 -1.05
N ARG A 232 -6.93 -1.88 -0.97
CA ARG A 232 -7.31 -2.71 -2.13
C ARG A 232 -8.68 -3.30 -1.82
N THR A 233 -9.73 -2.55 -2.19
CA THR A 233 -11.11 -2.89 -1.81
C THR A 233 -11.48 -4.33 -2.17
N HIS A 234 -11.04 -4.80 -3.34
CA HIS A 234 -11.26 -6.16 -3.80
C HIS A 234 -9.93 -6.77 -4.25
N ARG A 235 -9.65 -7.97 -3.77
CA ARG A 235 -8.53 -8.77 -4.23
C ARG A 235 -8.97 -10.22 -4.37
N LEU A 236 -8.80 -10.76 -5.56
CA LEU A 236 -9.00 -12.17 -5.88
C LEU A 236 -7.68 -12.77 -6.33
N THR A 237 -7.30 -13.87 -5.70
CA THR A 237 -6.17 -14.70 -6.16
C THR A 237 -6.63 -16.12 -6.32
N GLY A 238 -6.08 -16.81 -7.31
CA GLY A 238 -6.36 -18.22 -7.53
C GLY A 238 -5.12 -18.94 -8.03
N ASN A 239 -5.02 -20.21 -7.69
CA ASN A 239 -3.99 -21.09 -8.20
C ASN A 239 -4.57 -22.47 -8.48
N PHE A 240 -3.99 -23.16 -9.42
CA PHE A 240 -4.34 -24.56 -9.70
C PHE A 240 -3.15 -25.35 -10.20
N VAL A 241 -3.24 -26.66 -10.01
CA VAL A 241 -2.36 -27.65 -10.63
C VAL A 241 -3.24 -28.78 -11.15
N TYR A 242 -3.05 -29.14 -12.42
CA TYR A 242 -3.74 -30.24 -13.04
C TYR A 242 -2.74 -31.18 -13.74
N GLU A 243 -2.74 -32.41 -13.31
CA GLU A 243 -1.97 -33.52 -13.93
C GLU A 243 -2.87 -34.23 -14.90
N PHE A 244 -2.46 -34.30 -16.17
CA PHE A 244 -3.27 -34.98 -17.17
C PHE A 244 -3.29 -36.51 -16.88
N PRO A 245 -4.48 -37.13 -16.79
CA PRO A 245 -4.60 -38.51 -16.36
C PRO A 245 -4.19 -39.54 -17.42
N PHE A 246 -3.78 -39.09 -18.61
CA PHE A 246 -3.50 -39.96 -19.74
C PHE A 246 -2.09 -40.56 -19.64
N PHE A 247 -1.95 -41.85 -19.92
CA PHE A 247 -0.66 -42.55 -20.01
C PHE A 247 0.29 -42.31 -18.83
N LYS A 248 -0.24 -42.30 -17.60
CA LYS A 248 0.54 -42.03 -16.37
C LYS A 248 1.74 -42.95 -16.17
N THR A 249 1.64 -44.20 -16.60
CA THR A 249 2.72 -45.18 -16.49
C THR A 249 3.86 -44.92 -17.48
N GLN A 250 3.63 -44.11 -18.51
CA GLN A 250 4.59 -43.74 -19.54
C GLN A 250 5.27 -44.96 -20.22
N GLN A 251 4.53 -46.07 -20.40
CA GLN A 251 5.06 -47.26 -21.06
C GLN A 251 5.10 -47.07 -22.58
N GLY A 252 6.19 -47.53 -23.17
CA GLY A 252 6.42 -47.43 -24.61
C GLY A 252 6.61 -46.00 -25.12
N VAL A 253 6.83 -45.82 -26.40
CA VAL A 253 7.09 -44.50 -27.02
C VAL A 253 5.87 -43.60 -26.91
N VAL A 254 4.68 -44.10 -27.22
CA VAL A 254 3.42 -43.33 -27.15
C VAL A 254 3.14 -42.89 -25.71
N GLY A 255 3.30 -43.79 -24.73
CA GLY A 255 3.10 -43.45 -23.32
C GLY A 255 4.09 -42.39 -22.81
N ARG A 256 5.34 -42.42 -23.28
CA ARG A 256 6.34 -41.39 -22.95
C ARG A 256 6.03 -40.02 -23.60
N LEU A 257 5.48 -40.02 -24.82
CA LEU A 257 5.11 -38.76 -25.50
C LEU A 257 3.85 -38.12 -24.93
N LEU A 258 2.79 -38.90 -24.73
CA LEU A 258 1.47 -38.38 -24.32
C LEU A 258 1.26 -38.34 -22.81
N GLY A 259 2.00 -39.09 -22.00
CA GLY A 259 1.90 -39.13 -20.55
C GLY A 259 2.77 -38.04 -19.86
N GLY A 260 2.52 -37.80 -18.57
CA GLY A 260 3.34 -36.93 -17.72
C GLY A 260 3.20 -35.43 -17.99
N TRP A 261 2.13 -35.02 -18.65
CA TRP A 261 1.81 -33.62 -18.82
C TRP A 261 1.14 -33.05 -17.56
N GLN A 262 1.50 -31.82 -17.24
CA GLN A 262 0.94 -31.07 -16.14
C GLN A 262 0.73 -29.61 -16.56
N THR A 263 -0.36 -29.00 -16.12
CA THR A 263 -0.54 -27.55 -16.22
C THR A 263 -0.79 -26.96 -14.85
N SER A 264 -0.26 -25.79 -14.63
CA SER A 264 -0.49 -25.03 -13.40
C SER A 264 -0.66 -23.54 -13.73
N GLY A 265 -1.40 -22.83 -12.91
CA GLY A 265 -1.63 -21.42 -13.15
C GLY A 265 -1.81 -20.66 -11.88
N PHE A 266 -1.58 -19.35 -11.99
CA PHE A 266 -1.81 -18.38 -10.95
C PHE A 266 -2.53 -17.17 -11.53
N VAL A 267 -3.58 -16.71 -10.85
CA VAL A 267 -4.33 -15.53 -11.25
C VAL A 267 -4.38 -14.53 -10.11
N THR A 268 -4.27 -13.25 -10.43
CA THR A 268 -4.45 -12.15 -9.49
C THR A 268 -5.28 -11.06 -10.13
N PHE A 269 -6.35 -10.66 -9.45
CA PHE A 269 -7.12 -9.48 -9.78
C PHE A 269 -7.27 -8.63 -8.52
N GLN A 270 -6.98 -7.33 -8.61
CA GLN A 270 -7.14 -6.43 -7.48
C GLN A 270 -7.56 -5.02 -7.92
N SER A 271 -8.28 -4.34 -7.04
CA SER A 271 -8.62 -2.94 -7.21
C SER A 271 -7.39 -2.05 -7.24
N GLY A 272 -7.43 -0.99 -8.02
CA GLY A 272 -6.36 -0.01 -8.10
C GLY A 272 -6.09 0.71 -6.79
N ALA A 273 -4.87 1.22 -6.66
CA ALA A 273 -4.44 2.02 -5.51
C ALA A 273 -5.16 3.37 -5.46
N PRO A 274 -5.67 3.82 -4.31
CA PRO A 274 -6.09 5.20 -4.15
C PRO A 274 -4.89 6.15 -4.24
N PHE A 275 -5.13 7.36 -4.77
CA PHE A 275 -4.11 8.40 -4.83
C PHE A 275 -4.71 9.79 -4.71
N THR A 276 -3.86 10.75 -4.33
CA THR A 276 -4.22 12.13 -4.03
C THR A 276 -3.90 13.02 -5.22
N VAL A 277 -4.83 13.91 -5.60
CA VAL A 277 -4.54 14.97 -6.55
C VAL A 277 -3.90 16.15 -5.82
N LEU A 278 -2.76 16.61 -6.33
CA LEU A 278 -1.99 17.71 -5.80
C LEU A 278 -2.23 18.98 -6.63
N ASN A 279 -2.27 20.13 -5.96
CA ASN A 279 -2.45 21.42 -6.63
C ASN A 279 -1.25 21.78 -7.52
N GLY A 280 -0.04 21.35 -7.15
CA GLY A 280 1.22 21.64 -7.83
C GLY A 280 1.82 22.99 -7.47
N SER A 281 1.23 23.69 -6.49
CA SER A 281 1.77 24.93 -5.92
C SER A 281 1.16 25.22 -4.54
N ASP A 282 1.92 25.91 -3.71
CA ASP A 282 1.48 26.50 -2.43
C ASP A 282 1.59 28.05 -2.54
N PRO A 283 0.54 28.73 -3.05
CA PRO A 283 0.62 30.17 -3.30
C PRO A 283 0.89 31.02 -2.05
N LEU A 284 0.48 30.55 -0.89
CA LEU A 284 0.70 31.25 0.37
C LEU A 284 1.98 30.79 1.08
N GLN A 285 2.71 29.84 0.51
CA GLN A 285 3.91 29.22 1.08
C GLN A 285 3.69 28.78 2.53
N SER A 286 2.51 28.22 2.79
CA SER A 286 2.06 27.84 4.14
C SER A 286 2.95 26.74 4.76
N LEU A 287 3.57 25.91 3.93
CA LEU A 287 4.47 24.83 4.32
C LEU A 287 5.94 25.08 3.96
N ALA A 288 6.29 26.33 3.65
CA ALA A 288 7.66 26.68 3.29
C ALA A 288 8.67 26.23 4.36
N GLY A 289 9.75 25.58 3.91
CA GLY A 289 10.82 25.04 4.77
C GLY A 289 10.52 23.70 5.44
N ILE A 290 9.27 23.20 5.37
CA ILE A 290 8.90 21.85 5.85
C ILE A 290 8.80 20.87 4.68
N ASN A 291 8.20 21.29 3.58
CA ASN A 291 7.87 20.45 2.42
C ASN A 291 9.05 20.08 1.51
N ALA A 292 10.20 20.69 1.66
CA ALA A 292 11.34 20.56 0.75
C ALA A 292 11.83 19.10 0.50
N LEU A 293 11.57 18.20 1.45
CA LEU A 293 11.96 16.77 1.32
C LEU A 293 10.85 15.86 0.80
N VAL A 294 9.61 16.30 0.83
CA VAL A 294 8.44 15.42 0.63
C VAL A 294 7.47 15.95 -0.45
N GLY A 295 7.80 17.06 -1.09
CA GLY A 295 6.93 17.73 -2.06
C GLY A 295 5.83 18.58 -1.39
N ASP A 296 4.95 19.12 -2.23
CA ASP A 296 3.87 20.02 -1.82
C ASP A 296 2.58 19.19 -1.58
N PRO A 297 2.10 19.06 -0.32
CA PRO A 297 0.90 18.29 0.02
C PRO A 297 -0.40 19.04 -0.26
N ILE A 298 -0.37 20.27 -0.77
CA ILE A 298 -1.56 21.09 -0.98
C ILE A 298 -2.42 20.46 -2.09
N ARG A 299 -3.69 20.26 -1.78
CA ARG A 299 -4.69 19.74 -2.71
C ARG A 299 -5.45 20.88 -3.40
N PRO A 300 -5.97 20.68 -4.62
CA PRO A 300 -6.81 21.65 -5.31
C PRO A 300 -8.23 21.71 -4.71
N ASN A 301 -9.06 22.59 -5.23
CA ASN A 301 -10.49 22.54 -5.00
C ASN A 301 -11.16 21.54 -5.97
N LEU A 302 -12.26 20.93 -5.54
CA LEU A 302 -13.13 20.17 -6.43
C LEU A 302 -13.99 21.12 -7.28
N ASN A 303 -14.09 20.81 -8.56
CA ASN A 303 -14.96 21.51 -9.53
C ASN A 303 -16.00 20.53 -10.10
N THR A 304 -16.47 19.61 -9.29
CA THR A 304 -17.47 18.60 -9.68
C THR A 304 -18.18 18.05 -8.45
N THR A 305 -19.42 17.64 -8.63
CA THR A 305 -20.20 16.89 -7.64
C THR A 305 -20.15 15.38 -7.85
N ARG A 306 -19.45 14.91 -8.89
CA ARG A 306 -19.34 13.48 -9.21
C ARG A 306 -18.51 12.76 -8.17
N ASN A 307 -18.86 11.51 -7.89
CA ASN A 307 -18.03 10.65 -7.05
C ASN A 307 -16.87 10.08 -7.84
N LEU A 308 -15.74 10.78 -7.82
CA LEU A 308 -14.54 10.43 -8.58
C LEU A 308 -13.90 9.10 -8.13
N SER A 309 -14.12 8.67 -6.88
CA SER A 309 -13.51 7.44 -6.36
C SER A 309 -14.04 6.14 -6.99
N ARG A 310 -15.14 6.23 -7.73
CA ARG A 310 -15.77 5.11 -8.46
C ARG A 310 -15.46 5.12 -9.95
N MET A 311 -14.74 6.12 -10.43
CA MET A 311 -14.41 6.30 -11.85
C MET A 311 -13.00 5.74 -12.11
N THR A 312 -12.83 5.12 -13.27
CA THR A 312 -11.52 4.78 -13.83
C THR A 312 -10.78 6.04 -14.28
N VAL A 313 -9.45 5.96 -14.41
CA VAL A 313 -8.64 7.08 -14.92
C VAL A 313 -9.14 7.53 -16.30
N ALA A 314 -9.48 6.60 -17.17
CA ALA A 314 -10.02 6.91 -18.50
C ALA A 314 -11.38 7.63 -18.45
N GLU A 315 -12.26 7.29 -17.52
CA GLU A 315 -13.53 8.00 -17.32
C GLU A 315 -13.33 9.40 -16.76
N ILE A 316 -12.38 9.58 -15.85
CA ILE A 316 -12.01 10.90 -15.31
C ILE A 316 -11.46 11.79 -16.44
N LEU A 317 -10.59 11.28 -17.29
CA LEU A 317 -10.07 12.01 -18.44
C LEU A 317 -11.19 12.43 -19.42
N ARG A 318 -12.11 11.52 -19.74
CA ARG A 318 -13.28 11.82 -20.58
C ARG A 318 -14.26 12.82 -19.94
N ALA A 319 -14.33 12.83 -18.62
CA ALA A 319 -15.19 13.76 -17.87
C ALA A 319 -14.63 15.18 -17.73
N GLY A 320 -13.39 15.42 -18.20
CA GLY A 320 -12.73 16.72 -18.16
C GLY A 320 -11.32 16.72 -17.56
N GLY A 321 -10.85 15.60 -17.00
CA GLY A 321 -9.49 15.48 -16.47
C GLY A 321 -9.16 16.56 -15.44
N ALA A 322 -8.16 17.40 -15.75
CA ALA A 322 -7.70 18.47 -14.86
C ALA A 322 -8.78 19.53 -14.57
N SER A 323 -9.77 19.73 -15.46
CA SER A 323 -10.82 20.73 -15.25
C SER A 323 -11.81 20.36 -14.13
N LEU A 324 -11.82 19.09 -13.70
CA LEU A 324 -12.58 18.64 -12.52
C LEU A 324 -11.97 19.15 -11.20
N PHE A 325 -10.80 19.77 -11.27
CA PHE A 325 -10.05 20.32 -10.14
C PHE A 325 -9.73 21.80 -10.39
N ALA A 326 -10.23 22.68 -9.55
CA ALA A 326 -9.94 24.10 -9.63
C ALA A 326 -8.68 24.45 -8.81
N PRO A 327 -7.91 25.49 -9.19
CA PRO A 327 -6.83 26.01 -8.36
C PRO A 327 -7.36 26.54 -7.04
N LEU A 328 -6.48 26.82 -6.10
CA LEU A 328 -6.81 27.55 -4.88
C LEU A 328 -7.32 28.95 -5.26
N ARG A 329 -8.33 29.41 -4.53
CA ARG A 329 -8.83 30.78 -4.66
C ARG A 329 -7.81 31.76 -4.06
N PRO A 330 -7.80 33.03 -4.50
CA PRO A 330 -6.98 34.04 -3.81
C PRO A 330 -7.25 34.03 -2.30
N GLY A 331 -6.20 33.98 -1.51
CA GLY A 331 -6.29 33.94 -0.04
C GLY A 331 -6.66 32.58 0.56
N GLN A 332 -6.90 31.56 -0.24
CA GLN A 332 -7.18 30.21 0.23
C GLN A 332 -5.87 29.45 0.49
N ARG A 333 -5.73 28.90 1.70
CA ARG A 333 -4.53 28.19 2.14
C ARG A 333 -4.48 26.73 1.67
N VAL A 334 -5.61 26.05 1.72
CA VAL A 334 -5.75 24.62 1.35
C VAL A 334 -7.01 24.41 0.52
N GLY A 335 -6.96 23.45 -0.40
CA GLY A 335 -8.12 23.07 -1.18
C GLY A 335 -9.06 22.12 -0.45
N ASP A 336 -10.25 21.96 -1.00
CA ASP A 336 -11.31 21.11 -0.45
C ASP A 336 -11.33 19.69 -1.02
N ALA A 337 -10.48 19.38 -2.02
CA ALA A 337 -10.34 18.01 -2.51
C ALA A 337 -9.82 17.10 -1.37
N GLY A 338 -10.47 15.97 -1.19
CA GLY A 338 -10.07 14.97 -0.21
C GLY A 338 -8.73 14.29 -0.57
N ARG A 339 -8.08 13.71 0.42
CA ARG A 339 -6.94 12.82 0.20
C ARG A 339 -7.43 11.50 -0.41
N ASN A 340 -6.66 10.93 -1.33
CA ASN A 340 -6.93 9.62 -1.95
C ASN A 340 -8.33 9.45 -2.56
N ILE A 341 -8.83 10.52 -3.19
CA ILE A 341 -10.18 10.53 -3.81
C ILE A 341 -10.21 9.87 -5.18
N LEU A 342 -9.08 9.65 -5.82
CA LEU A 342 -8.98 8.93 -7.08
C LEU A 342 -8.44 7.53 -6.85
N ARG A 343 -8.65 6.64 -7.83
CA ARG A 343 -8.03 5.32 -7.89
C ARG A 343 -7.32 5.12 -9.21
N ALA A 344 -6.13 4.53 -9.16
CA ALA A 344 -5.47 3.97 -10.33
C ALA A 344 -6.31 2.81 -10.90
N ASP A 345 -6.00 2.37 -12.09
CA ASP A 345 -6.64 1.20 -12.67
C ASP A 345 -6.30 -0.06 -11.87
N GLY A 346 -7.20 -1.04 -11.94
CA GLY A 346 -6.99 -2.33 -11.28
C GLY A 346 -5.87 -3.13 -11.94
N ILE A 347 -5.36 -4.11 -11.21
CA ILE A 347 -4.34 -5.05 -11.69
C ILE A 347 -5.02 -6.38 -12.01
N GLY A 348 -4.75 -6.91 -13.21
CA GLY A 348 -5.15 -8.25 -13.61
C GLY A 348 -3.96 -9.00 -14.20
N ASN A 349 -3.57 -10.12 -13.60
CA ASN A 349 -2.48 -10.94 -14.08
C ASN A 349 -2.89 -12.41 -14.11
N VAL A 350 -2.50 -13.10 -15.19
CA VAL A 350 -2.69 -14.53 -15.36
C VAL A 350 -1.36 -15.13 -15.80
N ASP A 351 -0.81 -16.00 -14.96
CA ASP A 351 0.39 -16.78 -15.25
C ASP A 351 -0.01 -18.24 -15.48
N LEU A 352 0.56 -18.89 -16.48
CA LEU A 352 0.33 -20.27 -16.82
C LEU A 352 1.66 -20.99 -17.01
N SER A 353 1.73 -22.22 -16.53
CA SER A 353 2.86 -23.13 -16.76
C SER A 353 2.37 -24.43 -17.37
N ILE A 354 3.07 -24.91 -18.37
CA ILE A 354 2.87 -26.24 -18.97
C ILE A 354 4.18 -27.00 -18.79
N ALA A 355 4.11 -28.14 -18.15
CA ALA A 355 5.25 -29.00 -17.89
C ALA A 355 5.04 -30.40 -18.47
N LYS A 356 6.10 -30.95 -19.00
CA LYS A 356 6.17 -32.34 -19.46
C LYS A 356 7.24 -33.07 -18.65
N ASN A 357 6.82 -34.00 -17.83
CA ASN A 357 7.69 -34.88 -17.06
C ASN A 357 7.87 -36.21 -17.78
N THR A 358 9.09 -36.56 -18.09
CA THR A 358 9.40 -37.83 -18.80
C THR A 358 10.33 -38.64 -17.93
N ARG A 359 9.89 -39.83 -17.54
CA ARG A 359 10.72 -40.83 -16.88
C ARG A 359 11.56 -41.56 -17.94
N ILE A 360 12.87 -41.52 -17.81
CA ILE A 360 13.80 -42.20 -18.73
C ILE A 360 14.04 -43.62 -18.26
N VAL A 361 14.59 -43.74 -17.04
CA VAL A 361 14.81 -44.97 -16.30
C VAL A 361 14.51 -44.72 -14.82
N GLU A 362 14.58 -45.75 -14.01
CA GLU A 362 14.37 -45.59 -12.56
C GLU A 362 15.34 -44.55 -11.96
N GLY A 363 14.79 -43.62 -11.21
CA GLY A 363 15.55 -42.49 -10.63
C GLY A 363 15.79 -41.31 -11.60
N HIS A 364 15.73 -41.48 -12.90
CA HIS A 364 16.08 -40.45 -13.89
C HIS A 364 14.85 -39.84 -14.56
N ASN A 365 14.66 -38.53 -14.38
CA ASN A 365 13.55 -37.78 -14.94
C ASN A 365 14.03 -36.55 -15.71
N ILE A 366 13.40 -36.26 -16.84
CA ILE A 366 13.53 -35.02 -17.58
C ILE A 366 12.21 -34.25 -17.47
N GLN A 367 12.27 -33.02 -17.07
CA GLN A 367 11.16 -32.08 -17.12
C GLN A 367 11.45 -30.96 -18.12
N LEU A 368 10.58 -30.84 -19.11
CA LEU A 368 10.49 -29.65 -19.96
C LEU A 368 9.36 -28.80 -19.45
N ARG A 369 9.58 -27.48 -19.27
CA ARG A 369 8.57 -26.55 -18.77
C ARG A 369 8.58 -25.27 -19.58
N VAL A 370 7.38 -24.77 -19.87
CA VAL A 370 7.14 -23.46 -20.47
C VAL A 370 6.29 -22.65 -19.55
N ASP A 371 6.81 -21.53 -19.08
CA ASP A 371 6.14 -20.59 -18.21
C ASP A 371 5.73 -19.34 -18.99
N PHE A 372 4.45 -19.02 -18.95
CA PHE A 372 3.86 -17.81 -19.54
C PHE A 372 3.52 -16.85 -18.41
N PHE A 373 4.36 -15.84 -18.18
CA PHE A 373 4.06 -14.75 -17.26
C PHE A 373 3.25 -13.69 -17.98
N ASN A 374 2.19 -13.19 -17.33
CA ASN A 374 1.21 -12.30 -17.93
C ASN A 374 0.71 -12.85 -19.28
N MET A 375 0.16 -14.07 -19.26
CA MET A 375 -0.28 -14.79 -20.46
C MET A 375 -1.27 -13.99 -21.30
N THR A 376 -2.16 -13.25 -20.64
CA THR A 376 -3.17 -12.41 -21.30
C THR A 376 -2.58 -11.14 -21.92
N ASN A 377 -1.30 -10.85 -21.66
CA ASN A 377 -0.63 -9.62 -22.05
C ASN A 377 -1.39 -8.35 -21.60
N THR A 378 -1.99 -8.42 -20.40
CA THR A 378 -2.73 -7.32 -19.82
C THR A 378 -1.74 -6.24 -19.39
N ARG A 379 -1.98 -5.01 -19.81
CA ARG A 379 -1.20 -3.87 -19.35
C ARG A 379 -1.75 -3.38 -18.01
N ASN A 380 -0.98 -3.61 -16.95
CA ASN A 380 -1.30 -3.12 -15.62
C ASN A 380 -0.62 -1.77 -15.41
N PHE A 381 -1.41 -0.74 -15.17
CA PHE A 381 -0.89 0.61 -14.99
C PHE A 381 -0.59 0.90 -13.52
N GLY A 382 0.51 1.60 -13.29
CA GLY A 382 0.84 2.16 -11.98
C GLY A 382 -0.01 3.38 -11.63
N ILE A 383 0.29 4.01 -10.49
CA ILE A 383 -0.36 5.25 -10.07
C ILE A 383 0.00 6.35 -11.08
N PRO A 384 -0.99 7.08 -11.63
CA PRO A 384 -0.75 8.13 -12.61
C PRO A 384 -0.13 9.39 -11.98
N ASN A 385 0.39 10.29 -12.83
CA ASN A 385 0.82 11.61 -12.38
C ASN A 385 -0.36 12.37 -11.75
N ALA A 386 -0.23 12.74 -10.50
CA ALA A 386 -1.30 13.33 -9.71
C ALA A 386 -1.23 14.86 -9.59
N ILE A 387 -0.24 15.51 -10.19
CA ILE A 387 -0.07 16.97 -10.12
C ILE A 387 -0.96 17.65 -11.14
N ARG A 388 -2.00 18.37 -10.70
CA ARG A 388 -3.03 19.01 -11.54
C ARG A 388 -2.44 19.94 -12.62
N THR A 389 -1.40 20.68 -12.32
CA THR A 389 -0.75 21.63 -13.24
C THR A 389 0.21 20.99 -14.22
N SER A 390 0.51 19.70 -14.06
CA SER A 390 1.39 18.98 -14.98
C SER A 390 0.69 18.71 -16.33
N ALA A 391 1.40 18.92 -17.42
CA ALA A 391 0.95 18.50 -18.77
C ALA A 391 0.71 16.97 -18.85
N ALA A 392 1.34 16.22 -17.94
CA ALA A 392 1.20 14.78 -17.84
C ALA A 392 0.15 14.34 -16.79
N PHE A 393 -0.73 15.23 -16.33
CA PHE A 393 -1.75 14.90 -15.35
C PHE A 393 -2.59 13.70 -15.78
N LEU A 394 -2.72 12.73 -14.87
CA LEU A 394 -3.36 11.42 -15.07
C LEU A 394 -2.71 10.54 -16.15
N ASN A 395 -1.52 10.89 -16.63
CA ASN A 395 -0.77 9.99 -17.50
C ASN A 395 -0.16 8.83 -16.69
N GLN A 396 -0.34 7.62 -17.19
CA GLN A 396 0.09 6.37 -16.56
C GLN A 396 1.36 5.85 -17.25
N TRP A 397 2.50 6.03 -16.62
CA TRP A 397 3.81 5.70 -17.19
C TRP A 397 4.27 4.29 -16.89
N GLY A 398 4.00 3.86 -15.68
CA GLY A 398 4.49 2.59 -15.17
C GLY A 398 3.54 1.45 -15.48
N THR A 399 4.09 0.25 -15.53
CA THR A 399 3.33 -0.99 -15.49
C THR A 399 3.68 -1.75 -14.23
N ASP A 400 2.67 -2.25 -13.53
CA ASP A 400 2.85 -3.17 -12.41
C ASP A 400 2.72 -4.61 -12.96
N GLY A 401 3.80 -5.40 -12.85
CA GLY A 401 3.84 -6.78 -13.37
C GLY A 401 4.48 -6.97 -14.76
N GLY A 402 4.78 -5.90 -15.49
CA GLY A 402 5.52 -5.94 -16.76
C GLY A 402 4.74 -6.54 -17.95
N ASN A 403 5.44 -6.71 -19.07
CA ASN A 403 4.91 -7.30 -20.30
C ASN A 403 4.89 -8.83 -20.21
N ARG A 404 4.13 -9.47 -21.12
CA ARG A 404 4.17 -10.93 -21.28
C ARG A 404 5.61 -11.42 -21.49
N ARG A 405 5.99 -12.42 -20.71
CA ARG A 405 7.29 -13.08 -20.81
C ARG A 405 7.08 -14.58 -20.89
N ILE A 406 7.79 -15.24 -21.79
CA ILE A 406 7.78 -16.71 -21.94
C ILE A 406 9.15 -17.21 -21.56
N VAL A 407 9.20 -18.19 -20.66
CA VAL A 407 10.44 -18.82 -20.19
C VAL A 407 10.39 -20.31 -20.45
N PHE A 408 11.43 -20.85 -21.06
CA PHE A 408 11.64 -22.28 -21.27
C PHE A 408 12.63 -22.79 -20.22
N ALA A 409 12.31 -23.90 -19.60
CA ALA A 409 13.18 -24.55 -18.62
C ALA A 409 13.31 -26.03 -18.92
N LEU A 410 14.53 -26.53 -18.78
CA LEU A 410 14.88 -27.95 -18.83
C LEU A 410 15.49 -28.33 -17.49
N ARG A 411 14.95 -29.36 -16.85
CA ARG A 411 15.49 -29.91 -15.61
C ARG A 411 15.72 -31.42 -15.80
N TYR A 412 16.92 -31.87 -15.47
CA TYR A 412 17.23 -33.28 -15.34
C TYR A 412 17.45 -33.57 -13.86
N SER A 413 16.84 -34.64 -13.37
CA SER A 413 16.98 -35.15 -12.00
C SER A 413 17.35 -36.62 -12.03
N PHE A 414 18.28 -36.99 -11.18
CA PHE A 414 18.81 -38.37 -11.06
C PHE A 414 19.02 -38.73 -9.60
#